data_cceb3b961ea63ecb2e63bd3b4d16d493
#
_entry.id   cceb3b961ea63ecb2e63bd3b4d16d493
#
_cell.length_a   1.000
_cell.length_b   1.000
_cell.length_c   1.000
_cell.angle_alpha   90.00
_cell.angle_beta   90.00
_cell.angle_gamma   90.00
#
_symmetry.space_group_name_H-M   'P 1'
#
loop_
_entity.id
_entity.type
_entity.pdbx_description
1 polymer ?
#
loop_
_entity_poly.entity_id
_entity_poly.type
_entity_poly.pdbx_seq_one_letter_code
_entity_poly.pdbx_strand_id
1 'polypeptide(L)'
;MNKKFENACNRKSQKVPPIWFMRQAGRYHSHYRDLKKVNTFELLCKTPELAAEVALGPIKEFDYDVSILFSDILFPLEGLGLPLRFDPGPKFQFNLTKDNVKQLRDVDKAIEFLSFQRDALITTRAILPKRKSLIGFVGGPWTLMNYACGTAKVTDKFKLDYMKSTLIPLLKRNIELQINAGAEKVMIFDSGLQNMSTKFFDSKYSPLLMSLAMPQTAYYSRNLPRKCINKVVEGDWGGIGIDSKIDIIECLKTVDKGFVQGNFDEQKMLLPKYKFMYEIERYCDDIRKSKIDTKGWVCGLGHGIDKDTPEEHVHLFIETVRNRFS
;
A
#
# COMPACT_ATOMS: atom_id res chain seq x y z
N MET A 1 3.70 15.79 -9.53
CA MET A 1 4.30 14.42 -9.46
C MET A 1 5.81 14.50 -9.42
N ASN A 2 6.49 13.69 -8.61
CA ASN A 2 7.95 13.51 -8.67
C ASN A 2 8.34 12.97 -10.03
N LYS A 3 9.39 13.55 -10.66
CA LYS A 3 9.75 13.19 -12.04
C LYS A 3 10.15 11.73 -12.23
N LYS A 4 10.89 11.17 -11.24
CA LYS A 4 11.27 9.75 -11.27
C LYS A 4 10.05 8.83 -11.15
N PHE A 5 9.09 9.18 -10.28
CA PHE A 5 7.86 8.41 -10.11
C PHE A 5 6.95 8.52 -11.35
N GLU A 6 6.83 9.70 -11.95
CA GLU A 6 6.13 9.90 -13.22
C GLU A 6 6.73 9.04 -14.34
N ASN A 7 8.07 9.05 -14.45
CA ASN A 7 8.77 8.22 -15.43
C ASN A 7 8.50 6.72 -15.20
N ALA A 8 8.55 6.26 -13.94
CA ALA A 8 8.22 4.87 -13.62
C ALA A 8 6.77 4.52 -13.97
N CYS A 9 5.79 5.37 -13.61
CA CYS A 9 4.38 5.16 -13.97
C CYS A 9 4.16 5.06 -15.48
N ASN A 10 4.91 5.83 -16.27
CA ASN A 10 4.81 5.87 -17.73
C ASN A 10 5.84 4.96 -18.43
N ARG A 11 6.54 4.12 -17.68
CA ARG A 11 7.61 3.22 -18.18
C ARG A 11 8.64 3.92 -19.06
N LYS A 12 9.00 5.14 -18.71
CA LYS A 12 10.10 5.87 -19.32
C LYS A 12 11.42 5.43 -18.72
N SER A 13 12.43 5.25 -19.55
CA SER A 13 13.78 4.90 -19.10
C SER A 13 14.35 5.99 -18.19
N GLN A 14 14.98 5.56 -17.10
CA GLN A 14 15.68 6.44 -16.16
C GLN A 14 16.74 5.63 -15.42
N LYS A 15 17.81 6.30 -15.01
CA LYS A 15 18.88 5.63 -14.28
C LYS A 15 18.42 5.30 -12.85
N VAL A 16 18.13 6.32 -12.05
CA VAL A 16 17.80 6.17 -10.62
C VAL A 16 16.30 5.95 -10.45
N PRO A 17 15.86 4.82 -9.89
CA PRO A 17 14.44 4.59 -9.62
C PRO A 17 13.94 5.51 -8.50
N PRO A 18 12.64 5.88 -8.48
CA PRO A 18 12.02 6.48 -7.31
C PRO A 18 11.97 5.46 -6.17
N ILE A 19 12.06 5.96 -4.93
CA ILE A 19 12.08 5.12 -3.73
C ILE A 19 10.94 5.51 -2.80
N TRP A 20 10.16 4.53 -2.34
CA TRP A 20 9.26 4.64 -1.21
C TRP A 20 9.00 3.27 -0.57
N PHE A 21 8.66 3.25 0.72
CA PHE A 21 8.40 2.02 1.45
C PHE A 21 6.95 1.98 1.96
N MET A 22 6.31 0.81 1.85
CA MET A 22 5.09 0.55 2.58
C MET A 22 5.35 0.73 4.09
N ARG A 23 4.46 1.45 4.78
CA ARG A 23 4.58 1.80 6.20
C ARG A 23 5.79 2.70 6.52
N GLN A 24 6.29 3.48 5.55
CA GLN A 24 7.43 4.40 5.74
C GLN A 24 7.19 5.41 6.88
N ALA A 25 5.96 5.80 7.17
CA ALA A 25 5.56 6.46 8.40
C ALA A 25 5.11 5.39 9.40
N GLY A 26 5.93 5.08 10.41
CA GLY A 26 5.65 3.96 11.29
C GLY A 26 6.57 3.88 12.50
N ARG A 27 6.36 2.85 13.31
CA ARG A 27 6.99 2.66 14.63
C ARG A 27 8.50 2.59 14.63
N TYR A 28 9.14 2.25 13.53
CA TYR A 28 10.60 2.28 13.42
C TYR A 28 11.16 3.70 13.50
N HIS A 29 10.40 4.71 13.05
CA HIS A 29 10.81 6.10 12.92
C HIS A 29 10.57 6.89 14.22
N SER A 30 11.61 7.57 14.73
CA SER A 30 11.57 8.33 15.98
C SER A 30 10.51 9.43 15.96
N HIS A 31 10.42 10.20 14.88
CA HIS A 31 9.40 11.24 14.70
C HIS A 31 7.97 10.70 14.90
N TYR A 32 7.64 9.55 14.31
CA TYR A 32 6.34 8.91 14.53
C TYR A 32 6.14 8.48 15.99
N ARG A 33 7.20 7.90 16.60
CA ARG A 33 7.11 7.48 18.02
C ARG A 33 6.84 8.65 18.94
N ASP A 34 7.44 9.82 18.66
CA ASP A 34 7.24 11.03 19.48
C ASP A 34 5.80 11.55 19.35
N LEU A 35 5.27 11.64 18.15
CA LEU A 35 3.85 11.99 17.92
C LEU A 35 2.89 11.01 18.60
N LYS A 36 3.24 9.72 18.60
CA LYS A 36 2.43 8.65 19.21
C LYS A 36 2.41 8.67 20.75
N LYS A 37 3.40 9.32 21.41
CA LYS A 37 3.43 9.46 22.87
C LYS A 37 2.29 10.33 23.41
N VAL A 38 1.87 11.31 22.61
CA VAL A 38 0.88 12.32 23.01
C VAL A 38 -0.45 12.25 22.25
N ASN A 39 -0.55 11.34 21.28
CA ASN A 39 -1.75 11.17 20.46
C ASN A 39 -2.14 9.68 20.34
N THR A 40 -3.44 9.39 20.25
CA THR A 40 -3.91 8.06 19.88
C THR A 40 -3.65 7.83 18.39
N PHE A 41 -3.64 6.56 17.95
CA PHE A 41 -3.47 6.23 16.54
C PHE A 41 -4.62 6.79 15.68
N GLU A 42 -5.83 6.67 16.19
CA GLU A 42 -7.04 7.18 15.55
C GLU A 42 -6.99 8.70 15.38
N LEU A 43 -6.51 9.42 16.40
CA LEU A 43 -6.36 10.87 16.33
C LEU A 43 -5.33 11.27 15.28
N LEU A 44 -4.19 10.58 15.22
CA LEU A 44 -3.17 10.80 14.19
C LEU A 44 -3.70 10.57 12.78
N CYS A 45 -4.61 9.58 12.58
CA CYS A 45 -5.20 9.29 11.27
C CYS A 45 -6.34 10.25 10.90
N LYS A 46 -7.17 10.65 11.87
CA LYS A 46 -8.44 11.36 11.62
C LYS A 46 -8.32 12.89 11.75
N THR A 47 -7.18 13.41 12.23
CA THR A 47 -6.89 14.84 12.25
C THR A 47 -6.00 15.18 11.06
N PRO A 48 -6.48 15.95 10.07
CA PRO A 48 -5.75 16.19 8.81
C PRO A 48 -4.33 16.71 9.00
N GLU A 49 -4.13 17.66 9.94
CA GLU A 49 -2.83 18.26 10.24
C GLU A 49 -1.85 17.23 10.81
N LEU A 50 -2.31 16.39 11.74
CA LEU A 50 -1.50 15.34 12.35
C LEU A 50 -1.16 14.24 11.33
N ALA A 51 -2.12 13.82 10.51
CA ALA A 51 -1.88 12.85 9.45
C ALA A 51 -0.86 13.37 8.44
N ALA A 52 -0.95 14.65 8.07
CA ALA A 52 0.00 15.30 7.18
C ALA A 52 1.41 15.42 7.81
N GLU A 53 1.50 15.75 9.10
CA GLU A 53 2.78 15.79 9.82
C GLU A 53 3.44 14.41 9.87
N VAL A 54 2.68 13.37 10.19
CA VAL A 54 3.18 11.99 10.18
C VAL A 54 3.66 11.57 8.80
N ALA A 55 2.89 11.88 7.74
CA ALA A 55 3.25 11.54 6.37
C ALA A 55 4.52 12.28 5.88
N LEU A 56 4.75 13.50 6.39
CA LEU A 56 5.89 14.34 6.02
C LEU A 56 7.19 13.96 6.73
N GLY A 57 7.11 13.37 7.94
CA GLY A 57 8.28 12.99 8.71
C GLY A 57 9.32 12.18 7.91
N PRO A 58 8.96 11.03 7.31
CA PRO A 58 9.88 10.24 6.49
C PRO A 58 10.43 10.97 5.27
N ILE A 59 9.66 11.89 4.70
CA ILE A 59 10.10 12.70 3.56
C ILE A 59 11.21 13.68 3.97
N LYS A 60 11.09 14.26 5.15
CA LYS A 60 12.10 15.20 5.70
C LYS A 60 13.37 14.45 6.11
N GLU A 61 13.22 13.31 6.76
CA GLU A 61 14.33 12.55 7.33
C GLU A 61 15.10 11.75 6.26
N PHE A 62 14.37 10.96 5.46
CA PHE A 62 15.00 9.99 4.56
C PHE A 62 14.99 10.42 3.09
N ASP A 63 14.35 11.54 2.76
CA ASP A 63 14.23 12.07 1.39
C ASP A 63 13.57 11.10 0.40
N TYR A 64 12.60 10.27 0.84
CA TYR A 64 11.81 9.44 -0.08
C TYR A 64 11.23 10.27 -1.24
N ASP A 65 11.08 9.64 -2.41
CA ASP A 65 10.53 10.30 -3.61
C ASP A 65 9.00 10.43 -3.58
N VAL A 66 8.32 9.58 -2.80
CA VAL A 66 6.86 9.49 -2.72
C VAL A 66 6.42 9.52 -1.26
N SER A 67 5.51 10.43 -0.91
CA SER A 67 4.76 10.42 0.34
C SER A 67 3.48 9.59 0.17
N ILE A 68 3.00 9.00 1.26
CA ILE A 68 1.75 8.24 1.28
C ILE A 68 0.83 8.79 2.38
N LEU A 69 -0.47 8.83 2.10
CA LEU A 69 -1.49 9.13 3.10
C LEU A 69 -1.22 8.36 4.41
N PHE A 70 -1.25 9.04 5.55
CA PHE A 70 -1.23 8.35 6.83
C PHE A 70 -2.66 8.04 7.28
N SER A 71 -3.01 6.75 7.25
CA SER A 71 -4.36 6.25 7.53
C SER A 71 -4.29 4.74 7.86
N ASP A 72 -5.45 4.09 7.97
CA ASP A 72 -5.55 2.63 8.10
C ASP A 72 -6.50 2.05 7.04
N ILE A 73 -6.19 0.83 6.57
CA ILE A 73 -6.98 0.12 5.57
C ILE A 73 -8.40 -0.24 6.05
N LEU A 74 -8.64 -0.25 7.37
CA LEU A 74 -9.89 -0.72 7.99
C LEU A 74 -10.94 0.39 8.20
N PHE A 75 -10.59 1.65 8.03
CA PHE A 75 -11.55 2.75 8.17
C PHE A 75 -12.78 2.68 7.25
N PRO A 76 -12.72 2.11 6.03
CA PRO A 76 -13.93 1.86 5.26
C PRO A 76 -14.94 0.95 5.98
N LEU A 77 -14.48 -0.03 6.76
CA LEU A 77 -15.35 -0.89 7.57
C LEU A 77 -15.97 -0.13 8.77
N GLU A 78 -15.19 0.76 9.39
CA GLU A 78 -15.71 1.65 10.44
C GLU A 78 -16.76 2.60 9.86
N GLY A 79 -16.53 3.14 8.67
CA GLY A 79 -17.50 3.95 7.94
C GLY A 79 -18.82 3.22 7.68
N LEU A 80 -18.77 1.93 7.36
CA LEU A 80 -19.94 1.07 7.23
C LEU A 80 -20.63 0.78 8.56
N GLY A 81 -20.03 1.15 9.71
CA GLY A 81 -20.66 0.98 11.03
C GLY A 81 -20.15 -0.23 11.81
N LEU A 82 -19.02 -0.82 11.42
CA LEU A 82 -18.31 -1.81 12.25
C LEU A 82 -17.38 -1.06 13.21
N PRO A 83 -17.72 -0.94 14.54
CA PRO A 83 -16.93 -0.11 15.43
C PRO A 83 -15.53 -0.66 15.61
N LEU A 84 -14.52 0.16 15.27
CA LEU A 84 -13.11 -0.20 15.25
C LEU A 84 -12.36 0.50 16.39
N ARG A 85 -11.48 -0.22 17.06
CA ARG A 85 -10.54 0.31 18.07
C ARG A 85 -9.14 -0.27 17.81
N PHE A 86 -8.11 0.49 18.21
CA PHE A 86 -6.71 0.07 18.12
C PHE A 86 -6.09 -0.04 19.51
N ASP A 87 -6.15 -1.28 20.09
CA ASP A 87 -5.60 -1.58 21.41
C ASP A 87 -5.13 -3.04 21.53
N PRO A 88 -3.82 -3.34 21.43
CA PRO A 88 -2.76 -2.59 20.73
C PRO A 88 -2.87 -2.69 19.20
N GLY A 89 -3.69 -3.56 18.66
CA GLY A 89 -3.99 -3.75 17.25
C GLY A 89 -5.47 -3.52 16.94
N PRO A 90 -5.87 -3.61 15.67
CA PRO A 90 -7.24 -3.37 15.27
C PRO A 90 -8.17 -4.45 15.83
N LYS A 91 -9.27 -4.03 16.47
CA LYS A 91 -10.33 -4.88 17.01
C LYS A 91 -11.69 -4.31 16.63
N PHE A 92 -12.54 -5.13 16.05
CA PHE A 92 -13.96 -4.80 15.86
C PHE A 92 -14.78 -5.26 17.07
N GLN A 93 -15.79 -4.49 17.45
CA GLN A 93 -16.68 -4.85 18.58
C GLN A 93 -17.54 -6.07 18.25
N PHE A 94 -17.87 -6.27 16.97
CA PHE A 94 -18.57 -7.46 16.50
C PHE A 94 -18.13 -7.80 15.07
N ASN A 95 -18.30 -9.05 14.68
CA ASN A 95 -17.99 -9.55 13.36
C ASN A 95 -19.20 -9.36 12.42
N LEU A 96 -18.92 -9.10 11.14
CA LEU A 96 -19.94 -9.06 10.11
C LEU A 96 -20.52 -10.46 9.85
N THR A 97 -21.82 -10.57 9.90
CA THR A 97 -22.60 -11.80 9.65
C THR A 97 -23.82 -11.50 8.79
N LYS A 98 -24.55 -12.56 8.38
CA LYS A 98 -25.83 -12.41 7.67
C LYS A 98 -26.90 -11.72 8.52
N ASP A 99 -26.83 -11.88 9.83
CA ASP A 99 -27.88 -11.39 10.74
C ASP A 99 -27.76 -9.90 11.01
N ASN A 100 -26.52 -9.35 11.01
CA ASN A 100 -26.29 -7.94 11.32
C ASN A 100 -25.96 -7.07 10.11
N VAL A 101 -25.76 -7.65 8.92
CA VAL A 101 -25.38 -6.89 7.71
C VAL A 101 -26.39 -5.78 7.35
N LYS A 102 -27.67 -5.97 7.65
CA LYS A 102 -28.73 -5.00 7.40
C LYS A 102 -28.73 -3.80 8.36
N GLN A 103 -27.97 -3.89 9.46
CA GLN A 103 -27.85 -2.83 10.45
C GLN A 103 -26.69 -1.87 10.11
N LEU A 104 -25.87 -2.23 9.11
CA LEU A 104 -24.75 -1.40 8.71
C LEU A 104 -25.24 -0.19 7.91
N ARG A 105 -24.37 0.84 7.88
CA ARG A 105 -24.60 2.05 7.10
C ARG A 105 -24.51 1.74 5.61
N ASP A 106 -25.17 2.56 4.80
CA ASP A 106 -25.01 2.56 3.36
C ASP A 106 -23.66 3.16 2.92
N VAL A 107 -23.38 3.03 1.63
CA VAL A 107 -22.12 3.50 1.04
C VAL A 107 -21.99 5.03 1.14
N ASP A 108 -23.10 5.78 1.04
CA ASP A 108 -23.08 7.26 1.10
C ASP A 108 -22.59 7.74 2.45
N LYS A 109 -23.18 7.23 3.53
CA LYS A 109 -22.76 7.54 4.90
C LYS A 109 -21.32 7.08 5.20
N ALA A 110 -20.92 5.94 4.64
CA ALA A 110 -19.56 5.45 4.81
C ALA A 110 -18.53 6.37 4.12
N ILE A 111 -18.84 6.93 2.96
CA ILE A 111 -17.97 7.90 2.26
C ILE A 111 -17.93 9.25 2.99
N GLU A 112 -19.04 9.73 3.52
CA GLU A 112 -19.06 10.92 4.36
C GLU A 112 -18.14 10.76 5.57
N PHE A 113 -18.20 9.61 6.23
CA PHE A 113 -17.29 9.28 7.34
C PHE A 113 -15.82 9.34 6.91
N LEU A 114 -15.47 8.91 5.70
CA LEU A 114 -14.09 8.90 5.18
C LEU A 114 -13.57 10.27 4.71
N SER A 115 -14.34 11.35 4.86
CA SER A 115 -13.94 12.70 4.46
C SER A 115 -12.60 13.15 5.07
N PHE A 116 -12.25 12.69 6.27
CA PHE A 116 -10.95 12.97 6.90
C PHE A 116 -9.75 12.51 6.05
N GLN A 117 -9.89 11.45 5.26
CA GLN A 117 -8.82 11.00 4.34
C GLN A 117 -8.61 11.99 3.20
N ARG A 118 -9.71 12.56 2.67
CA ARG A 118 -9.67 13.67 1.70
C ARG A 118 -8.92 14.86 2.29
N ASP A 119 -9.33 15.29 3.49
CA ASP A 119 -8.79 16.47 4.14
C ASP A 119 -7.30 16.27 4.50
N ALA A 120 -6.92 15.08 4.97
CA ALA A 120 -5.52 14.71 5.21
C ALA A 120 -4.66 14.76 3.93
N LEU A 121 -5.19 14.29 2.79
CA LEU A 121 -4.48 14.37 1.50
C LEU A 121 -4.30 15.81 1.03
N ILE A 122 -5.35 16.63 1.10
CA ILE A 122 -5.28 18.06 0.76
C ILE A 122 -4.24 18.77 1.63
N THR A 123 -4.29 18.56 2.94
CA THR A 123 -3.34 19.15 3.90
C THR A 123 -1.92 18.68 3.63
N THR A 124 -1.73 17.36 3.43
CA THR A 124 -0.41 16.82 3.08
C THR A 124 0.11 17.42 1.78
N ARG A 125 -0.72 17.51 0.72
CA ARG A 125 -0.30 18.10 -0.56
C ARG A 125 0.12 19.56 -0.43
N ALA A 126 -0.55 20.33 0.42
CA ALA A 126 -0.25 21.75 0.63
C ALA A 126 1.16 21.99 1.20
N ILE A 127 1.64 21.09 2.08
CA ILE A 127 2.94 21.22 2.75
C ILE A 127 4.05 20.36 2.16
N LEU A 128 3.71 19.35 1.34
CA LEU A 128 4.66 18.45 0.70
C LEU A 128 5.42 19.19 -0.43
N PRO A 129 6.77 19.13 -0.49
CA PRO A 129 7.52 19.75 -1.57
C PRO A 129 7.01 19.32 -2.96
N LYS A 130 6.87 20.25 -3.88
CA LYS A 130 6.32 20.01 -5.24
C LYS A 130 7.06 18.91 -6.02
N ARG A 131 8.36 18.68 -5.70
CA ARG A 131 9.18 17.62 -6.31
C ARG A 131 8.90 16.22 -5.75
N LYS A 132 8.03 16.08 -4.76
CA LYS A 132 7.64 14.81 -4.15
C LYS A 132 6.24 14.40 -4.61
N SER A 133 6.04 13.12 -4.88
CA SER A 133 4.74 12.55 -5.17
C SER A 133 3.93 12.31 -3.90
N LEU A 134 2.61 12.26 -4.04
CA LEU A 134 1.67 11.88 -2.98
C LEU A 134 0.77 10.78 -3.50
N ILE A 135 0.70 9.67 -2.76
CA ILE A 135 -0.21 8.55 -3.07
C ILE A 135 -1.17 8.29 -1.93
N GLY A 136 -2.32 7.77 -2.27
CA GLY A 136 -3.29 7.26 -1.33
C GLY A 136 -3.24 5.73 -1.24
N PHE A 137 -4.13 5.15 -0.42
CA PHE A 137 -4.32 3.71 -0.38
C PHE A 137 -5.68 3.31 0.18
N VAL A 138 -6.09 2.08 -0.13
CA VAL A 138 -7.24 1.40 0.46
C VAL A 138 -6.88 -0.04 0.77
N GLY A 139 -7.64 -0.67 1.66
CA GLY A 139 -7.58 -2.12 1.85
C GLY A 139 -8.16 -2.87 0.67
N GLY A 140 -7.57 -4.00 0.31
CA GLY A 140 -8.11 -4.89 -0.72
C GLY A 140 -9.40 -5.59 -0.24
N PRO A 141 -10.33 -5.89 -1.16
CA PRO A 141 -11.66 -6.40 -0.81
C PRO A 141 -11.63 -7.66 0.05
N TRP A 142 -10.75 -8.61 -0.26
CA TRP A 142 -10.67 -9.86 0.49
C TRP A 142 -10.08 -9.66 1.88
N THR A 143 -9.06 -8.85 1.98
CA THR A 143 -8.45 -8.47 3.27
C THR A 143 -9.48 -7.82 4.18
N LEU A 144 -10.25 -6.86 3.66
CA LEU A 144 -11.30 -6.19 4.41
C LEU A 144 -12.40 -7.16 4.85
N MET A 145 -12.82 -8.07 3.98
CA MET A 145 -13.80 -9.11 4.35
C MET A 145 -13.28 -10.05 5.45
N ASN A 146 -12.00 -10.43 5.39
CA ASN A 146 -11.42 -11.25 6.45
C ASN A 146 -11.41 -10.54 7.80
N TYR A 147 -11.08 -9.25 7.82
CA TYR A 147 -11.17 -8.43 9.04
C TYR A 147 -12.61 -8.25 9.50
N ALA A 148 -13.54 -7.93 8.61
CA ALA A 148 -14.94 -7.70 8.94
C ALA A 148 -15.60 -8.97 9.52
N CYS A 149 -15.35 -10.11 8.90
CA CYS A 149 -15.93 -11.38 9.36
C CYS A 149 -15.17 -11.98 10.56
N GLY A 150 -13.88 -11.68 10.73
CA GLY A 150 -13.06 -12.20 11.81
C GLY A 150 -13.20 -13.72 11.99
N THR A 151 -13.65 -14.16 13.16
CA THR A 151 -13.88 -15.57 13.49
C THR A 151 -15.28 -16.08 13.17
N ALA A 152 -16.18 -15.23 12.66
CA ALA A 152 -17.55 -15.62 12.32
C ALA A 152 -17.57 -16.65 11.18
N LYS A 153 -18.37 -17.70 11.35
CA LYS A 153 -18.57 -18.73 10.32
C LYS A 153 -19.51 -18.22 9.24
N VAL A 154 -18.94 -17.57 8.23
CA VAL A 154 -19.66 -17.08 7.03
C VAL A 154 -19.21 -17.83 5.79
N THR A 155 -20.12 -17.98 4.81
CA THR A 155 -19.81 -18.66 3.55
C THR A 155 -19.06 -17.72 2.60
N ASP A 156 -18.26 -18.30 1.69
CA ASP A 156 -17.61 -17.53 0.62
C ASP A 156 -18.64 -16.82 -0.26
N LYS A 157 -19.81 -17.44 -0.49
CA LYS A 157 -20.91 -16.81 -1.20
C LYS A 157 -21.34 -15.50 -0.52
N PHE A 158 -21.54 -15.49 0.79
CA PHE A 158 -21.88 -14.28 1.53
C PHE A 158 -20.78 -13.21 1.37
N LYS A 159 -19.50 -13.58 1.51
CA LYS A 159 -18.40 -12.65 1.32
C LYS A 159 -18.40 -12.03 -0.08
N LEU A 160 -18.55 -12.86 -1.11
CA LEU A 160 -18.57 -12.39 -2.52
C LEU A 160 -19.79 -11.50 -2.80
N ASP A 161 -20.97 -11.88 -2.32
CA ASP A 161 -22.19 -11.09 -2.49
C ASP A 161 -22.06 -9.71 -1.81
N TYR A 162 -21.54 -9.67 -0.58
CA TYR A 162 -21.31 -8.40 0.14
C TYR A 162 -20.22 -7.54 -0.49
N MET A 163 -19.13 -8.15 -0.96
CA MET A 163 -18.11 -7.43 -1.72
C MET A 163 -18.73 -6.77 -2.94
N LYS A 164 -19.52 -7.51 -3.73
CA LYS A 164 -20.14 -7.02 -4.96
C LYS A 164 -21.13 -5.91 -4.70
N SER A 165 -22.00 -6.05 -3.69
CA SER A 165 -23.11 -5.11 -3.43
C SER A 165 -22.69 -3.87 -2.67
N THR A 166 -21.66 -3.96 -1.82
CA THR A 166 -21.36 -2.90 -0.86
C THR A 166 -19.88 -2.50 -0.87
N LEU A 167 -18.96 -3.46 -0.70
CA LEU A 167 -17.57 -3.12 -0.45
C LEU A 167 -16.87 -2.58 -1.70
N ILE A 168 -17.06 -3.19 -2.87
CA ILE A 168 -16.50 -2.69 -4.14
C ILE A 168 -17.02 -1.30 -4.50
N PRO A 169 -18.35 -1.02 -4.44
CA PRO A 169 -18.87 0.34 -4.60
C PRO A 169 -18.24 1.35 -3.63
N LEU A 170 -18.10 0.99 -2.34
CA LEU A 170 -17.45 1.85 -1.36
C LEU A 170 -15.98 2.12 -1.71
N LEU A 171 -15.22 1.09 -2.07
CA LEU A 171 -13.81 1.23 -2.42
C LEU A 171 -13.61 2.08 -3.67
N LYS A 172 -14.46 1.93 -4.70
CA LYS A 172 -14.42 2.81 -5.89
C LYS A 172 -14.58 4.27 -5.50
N ARG A 173 -15.59 4.59 -4.70
CA ARG A 173 -15.83 5.96 -4.25
C ARG A 173 -14.71 6.50 -3.33
N ASN A 174 -14.14 5.64 -2.48
CA ASN A 174 -13.00 6.06 -1.65
C ASN A 174 -11.74 6.31 -2.50
N ILE A 175 -11.49 5.49 -3.51
CA ILE A 175 -10.41 5.72 -4.48
C ILE A 175 -10.62 7.07 -5.20
N GLU A 176 -11.81 7.33 -5.71
CA GLU A 176 -12.17 8.61 -6.35
C GLU A 176 -12.01 9.79 -5.40
N LEU A 177 -12.46 9.66 -4.14
CA LEU A 177 -12.29 10.68 -3.09
C LEU A 177 -10.80 11.02 -2.89
N GLN A 178 -9.94 10.02 -2.82
CA GLN A 178 -8.50 10.21 -2.63
C GLN A 178 -7.82 10.82 -3.87
N ILE A 179 -8.21 10.40 -5.08
CA ILE A 179 -7.70 10.98 -6.34
C ILE A 179 -8.08 12.44 -6.45
N ASN A 180 -9.35 12.77 -6.20
CA ASN A 180 -9.86 14.14 -6.26
C ASN A 180 -9.21 15.05 -5.19
N ALA A 181 -8.73 14.46 -4.09
CA ALA A 181 -7.97 15.15 -3.04
C ALA A 181 -6.47 15.33 -3.37
N GLY A 182 -6.02 14.88 -4.55
CA GLY A 182 -4.65 15.09 -5.03
C GLY A 182 -3.72 13.89 -4.90
N ALA A 183 -4.22 12.70 -4.57
CA ALA A 183 -3.44 11.47 -4.68
C ALA A 183 -3.16 11.15 -6.16
N GLU A 184 -1.89 10.99 -6.51
CA GLU A 184 -1.46 10.71 -7.89
C GLU A 184 -1.70 9.25 -8.30
N LYS A 185 -1.67 8.36 -7.30
CA LYS A 185 -2.04 6.94 -7.38
C LYS A 185 -2.68 6.51 -6.06
N VAL A 186 -3.49 5.44 -6.10
CA VAL A 186 -4.06 4.81 -4.91
C VAL A 186 -3.66 3.34 -4.90
N MET A 187 -2.91 2.93 -3.86
CA MET A 187 -2.51 1.53 -3.66
C MET A 187 -3.66 0.73 -3.05
N ILE A 188 -3.90 -0.48 -3.55
CA ILE A 188 -4.84 -1.44 -2.98
C ILE A 188 -4.04 -2.53 -2.28
N PHE A 189 -4.06 -2.56 -0.94
CA PHE A 189 -3.32 -3.53 -0.14
C PHE A 189 -4.19 -4.72 0.26
N ASP A 190 -3.93 -5.88 -0.35
CA ASP A 190 -4.76 -7.07 -0.20
C ASP A 190 -3.97 -8.28 0.32
N SER A 191 -3.38 -8.12 1.50
CA SER A 191 -2.48 -9.12 2.10
C SER A 191 -3.17 -10.35 2.71
N GLY A 192 -4.50 -10.42 2.69
CA GLY A 192 -5.30 -11.50 3.30
C GLY A 192 -5.53 -12.73 2.42
N LEU A 193 -4.79 -12.89 1.32
CA LEU A 193 -5.02 -13.92 0.29
C LEU A 193 -4.25 -15.23 0.50
N GLN A 194 -3.42 -15.33 1.54
CA GLN A 194 -2.47 -16.45 1.72
C GLN A 194 -3.09 -17.86 1.71
N ASN A 195 -4.37 -17.98 2.05
CA ASN A 195 -5.08 -19.25 2.07
C ASN A 195 -6.07 -19.42 0.90
N MET A 196 -6.06 -18.51 -0.06
CA MET A 196 -6.94 -18.56 -1.21
C MET A 196 -6.37 -19.49 -2.29
N SER A 197 -7.17 -20.47 -2.73
CA SER A 197 -6.74 -21.31 -3.84
C SER A 197 -6.70 -20.53 -5.16
N THR A 198 -5.78 -20.90 -6.05
CA THR A 198 -5.65 -20.27 -7.38
C THR A 198 -6.96 -20.36 -8.16
N LYS A 199 -7.65 -21.52 -8.09
CA LYS A 199 -8.94 -21.72 -8.76
C LYS A 199 -10.00 -20.76 -8.27
N PHE A 200 -10.09 -20.53 -6.95
CA PHE A 200 -11.05 -19.57 -6.38
C PHE A 200 -10.67 -18.14 -6.76
N PHE A 201 -9.38 -17.81 -6.68
CA PHE A 201 -8.88 -16.51 -7.13
C PHE A 201 -9.33 -16.22 -8.55
N ASP A 202 -9.00 -17.10 -9.51
CA ASP A 202 -9.26 -16.89 -10.94
C ASP A 202 -10.76 -16.82 -11.27
N SER A 203 -11.55 -17.73 -10.68
CA SER A 203 -12.97 -17.88 -11.10
C SER A 203 -13.96 -17.03 -10.31
N LYS A 204 -13.62 -16.60 -9.09
CA LYS A 204 -14.55 -15.94 -8.18
C LYS A 204 -14.08 -14.55 -7.72
N TYR A 205 -12.82 -14.45 -7.31
CA TYR A 205 -12.33 -13.21 -6.70
C TYR A 205 -11.77 -12.22 -7.72
N SER A 206 -10.95 -12.68 -8.68
CA SER A 206 -10.30 -11.77 -9.65
C SER A 206 -11.29 -10.92 -10.46
N PRO A 207 -12.49 -11.39 -10.87
CA PRO A 207 -13.43 -10.51 -11.56
C PRO A 207 -13.91 -9.33 -10.72
N LEU A 208 -14.06 -9.51 -9.40
CA LEU A 208 -14.40 -8.42 -8.47
C LEU A 208 -13.21 -7.48 -8.29
N LEU A 209 -12.01 -8.02 -8.06
CA LEU A 209 -10.79 -7.26 -7.92
C LEU A 209 -10.51 -6.39 -9.17
N MET A 210 -10.63 -6.97 -10.37
CA MET A 210 -10.38 -6.28 -11.64
C MET A 210 -11.33 -5.11 -11.87
N SER A 211 -12.49 -5.09 -11.24
CA SER A 211 -13.40 -3.94 -11.31
C SER A 211 -12.86 -2.66 -10.63
N LEU A 212 -11.76 -2.78 -9.87
CA LEU A 212 -11.01 -1.66 -9.26
C LEU A 212 -9.78 -1.26 -10.07
N ALA A 213 -9.44 -2.00 -11.14
CA ALA A 213 -8.30 -1.71 -11.99
C ALA A 213 -8.57 -0.47 -12.85
N MET A 214 -7.69 0.51 -12.73
CA MET A 214 -7.65 1.72 -13.54
C MET A 214 -6.23 2.32 -13.53
N PRO A 215 -5.87 3.19 -14.47
CA PRO A 215 -4.52 3.76 -14.52
C PRO A 215 -4.09 4.50 -13.23
N GLN A 216 -5.04 4.94 -12.39
CA GLN A 216 -4.76 5.60 -11.11
C GLN A 216 -4.61 4.63 -9.94
N THR A 217 -4.95 3.35 -10.08
CA THR A 217 -4.82 2.36 -9.00
C THR A 217 -3.63 1.44 -9.21
N ALA A 218 -3.07 0.95 -8.12
CA ALA A 218 -2.03 -0.07 -8.13
C ALA A 218 -2.34 -1.14 -7.09
N TYR A 219 -2.01 -2.38 -7.39
CA TYR A 219 -2.38 -3.52 -6.55
C TYR A 219 -1.16 -4.17 -5.91
N TYR A 220 -1.27 -4.54 -4.64
CA TYR A 220 -0.28 -5.33 -3.92
C TYR A 220 -0.95 -6.43 -3.10
N SER A 221 -0.38 -7.63 -3.18
CA SER A 221 -0.73 -8.72 -2.27
C SER A 221 0.53 -9.48 -1.84
N ARG A 222 0.59 -9.86 -0.57
CA ARG A 222 1.68 -10.66 -0.01
C ARG A 222 1.47 -12.14 -0.28
N ASN A 223 2.53 -12.88 -0.62
CA ASN A 223 2.51 -14.32 -0.89
C ASN A 223 1.51 -14.75 -1.98
N LEU A 224 1.21 -13.88 -2.94
CA LEU A 224 0.33 -14.23 -4.04
C LEU A 224 1.05 -15.19 -5.00
N PRO A 225 0.47 -16.36 -5.33
CA PRO A 225 1.08 -17.29 -6.30
C PRO A 225 1.35 -16.61 -7.66
N ARG A 226 2.45 -16.95 -8.31
CA ARG A 226 2.84 -16.36 -9.61
C ARG A 226 1.71 -16.38 -10.65
N LYS A 227 0.94 -17.48 -10.73
CA LYS A 227 -0.22 -17.56 -11.64
C LYS A 227 -1.26 -16.49 -11.37
N CYS A 228 -1.51 -16.18 -10.09
CA CYS A 228 -2.45 -15.11 -9.72
C CYS A 228 -1.89 -13.73 -10.06
N ILE A 229 -0.57 -13.52 -9.91
CA ILE A 229 0.08 -12.26 -10.34
C ILE A 229 -0.08 -12.07 -11.85
N ASN A 230 0.15 -13.11 -12.65
CA ASN A 230 -0.05 -13.06 -14.10
C ASN A 230 -1.49 -12.65 -14.44
N LYS A 231 -2.47 -13.14 -13.67
CA LYS A 231 -3.86 -12.72 -13.83
C LYS A 231 -4.10 -11.27 -13.44
N VAL A 232 -3.46 -10.80 -12.37
CA VAL A 232 -3.56 -9.39 -11.94
C VAL A 232 -3.02 -8.46 -13.02
N VAL A 233 -1.87 -8.76 -13.63
CA VAL A 233 -1.25 -7.87 -14.63
C VAL A 233 -2.05 -7.74 -15.94
N GLU A 234 -3.05 -8.61 -16.17
CA GLU A 234 -4.00 -8.42 -17.28
C GLU A 234 -4.91 -7.19 -17.09
N GLY A 235 -5.06 -6.70 -15.84
CA GLY A 235 -5.88 -5.53 -15.53
C GLY A 235 -5.23 -4.21 -15.95
N ASP A 236 -6.05 -3.17 -16.07
CA ASP A 236 -5.58 -1.82 -16.43
C ASP A 236 -5.02 -1.06 -15.21
N TRP A 237 -4.08 -1.70 -14.50
CA TRP A 237 -3.45 -1.12 -13.32
C TRP A 237 -2.39 -0.08 -13.68
N GLY A 238 -2.36 1.02 -12.91
CA GLY A 238 -1.25 1.98 -12.97
C GLY A 238 0.05 1.47 -12.35
N GLY A 239 0.01 0.30 -11.70
CA GLY A 239 1.18 -0.39 -11.16
C GLY A 239 0.82 -1.63 -10.35
N ILE A 240 1.84 -2.42 -10.04
CA ILE A 240 1.76 -3.55 -9.11
C ILE A 240 2.88 -3.47 -8.08
N GLY A 241 2.60 -3.89 -6.86
CA GLY A 241 3.62 -4.17 -5.87
C GLY A 241 3.85 -5.68 -5.75
N ILE A 242 5.09 -6.09 -5.58
CA ILE A 242 5.48 -7.49 -5.44
C ILE A 242 6.27 -7.70 -4.15
N ASP A 243 6.10 -8.86 -3.54
CA ASP A 243 6.87 -9.25 -2.35
C ASP A 243 8.24 -9.81 -2.70
N SER A 244 9.07 -10.04 -1.68
CA SER A 244 10.46 -10.49 -1.82
C SER A 244 10.63 -11.90 -2.41
N LYS A 245 9.54 -12.69 -2.53
CA LYS A 245 9.57 -14.04 -3.10
C LYS A 245 9.46 -14.04 -4.62
N ILE A 246 9.07 -12.92 -5.21
CA ILE A 246 8.89 -12.77 -6.66
C ILE A 246 10.17 -12.21 -7.27
N ASP A 247 10.59 -12.75 -8.40
CA ASP A 247 11.74 -12.22 -9.13
C ASP A 247 11.40 -10.86 -9.76
N ILE A 248 12.04 -9.79 -9.25
CA ILE A 248 11.86 -8.42 -9.74
C ILE A 248 12.30 -8.29 -11.20
N ILE A 249 13.38 -8.96 -11.58
CA ILE A 249 13.93 -8.90 -12.94
C ILE A 249 12.94 -9.50 -13.93
N GLU A 250 12.34 -10.63 -13.58
CA GLU A 250 11.29 -11.26 -14.39
C GLU A 250 10.05 -10.36 -14.49
N CYS A 251 9.61 -9.76 -13.37
CA CYS A 251 8.47 -8.85 -13.38
C CYS A 251 8.72 -7.61 -14.24
N LEU A 252 9.88 -7.00 -14.16
CA LEU A 252 10.22 -5.84 -14.99
C LEU A 252 10.25 -6.16 -16.49
N LYS A 253 10.58 -7.41 -16.86
CA LYS A 253 10.54 -7.89 -18.26
C LYS A 253 9.11 -8.13 -18.75
N THR A 254 8.25 -8.67 -17.90
CA THR A 254 6.94 -9.20 -18.30
C THR A 254 5.79 -8.22 -18.11
N VAL A 255 5.89 -7.29 -17.15
CA VAL A 255 4.89 -6.25 -16.93
C VAL A 255 5.13 -5.12 -17.93
N ASP A 256 4.18 -4.87 -18.81
CA ASP A 256 4.26 -3.89 -19.89
C ASP A 256 3.54 -2.57 -19.60
N LYS A 257 2.68 -2.51 -18.57
CA LYS A 257 1.93 -1.32 -18.15
C LYS A 257 2.22 -0.93 -16.71
N GLY A 258 2.22 0.38 -16.44
CA GLY A 258 2.39 0.92 -15.10
C GLY A 258 3.75 0.57 -14.47
N PHE A 259 3.84 0.78 -13.18
CA PHE A 259 5.07 0.51 -12.42
C PHE A 259 5.05 -0.86 -11.74
N VAL A 260 6.26 -1.39 -11.46
CA VAL A 260 6.50 -2.51 -10.54
C VAL A 260 7.20 -1.97 -9.31
N GLN A 261 6.55 -2.06 -8.14
CA GLN A 261 7.11 -1.62 -6.86
C GLN A 261 7.63 -2.82 -6.07
N GLY A 262 8.79 -2.67 -5.52
CA GLY A 262 9.43 -3.66 -4.65
C GLY A 262 10.90 -3.82 -4.98
N ASN A 263 11.51 -4.90 -4.52
CA ASN A 263 10.98 -5.92 -3.61
C ASN A 263 12.09 -6.46 -2.70
N PHE A 264 12.96 -5.53 -2.25
CA PHE A 264 13.98 -5.95 -1.28
C PHE A 264 13.31 -6.59 -0.06
N ASP A 265 13.87 -7.68 0.44
CA ASP A 265 13.33 -8.42 1.59
C ASP A 265 13.40 -7.53 2.84
N GLU A 266 12.24 -7.19 3.39
CA GLU A 266 12.12 -6.35 4.57
C GLU A 266 12.80 -6.95 5.80
N GLN A 267 12.94 -8.28 5.88
CA GLN A 267 13.63 -8.94 6.98
C GLN A 267 15.14 -8.70 6.95
N LYS A 268 15.71 -8.44 5.79
CA LYS A 268 17.13 -8.09 5.66
C LYS A 268 17.47 -6.71 6.21
N MET A 269 16.46 -5.85 6.34
CA MET A 269 16.61 -4.56 7.04
C MET A 269 16.89 -4.71 8.54
N LEU A 270 16.67 -5.89 9.13
CA LEU A 270 16.92 -6.19 10.54
C LEU A 270 18.30 -6.83 10.80
N LEU A 271 19.03 -7.15 9.75
CA LEU A 271 20.36 -7.77 9.87
C LEU A 271 21.37 -6.80 10.50
N PRO A 272 22.46 -7.31 11.12
CA PRO A 272 23.59 -6.45 11.49
C PRO A 272 24.07 -5.62 10.29
N LYS A 273 24.48 -4.37 10.52
CA LYS A 273 24.80 -3.38 9.48
C LYS A 273 25.65 -3.94 8.33
N TYR A 274 26.74 -4.68 8.64
CA TYR A 274 27.62 -5.22 7.61
C TYR A 274 26.94 -6.27 6.72
N LYS A 275 26.03 -7.10 7.30
CA LYS A 275 25.25 -8.08 6.53
C LYS A 275 24.19 -7.39 5.69
N PHE A 276 23.50 -6.41 6.26
CA PHE A 276 22.53 -5.60 5.55
C PHE A 276 23.17 -4.91 4.33
N MET A 277 24.34 -4.27 4.52
CA MET A 277 25.07 -3.63 3.43
C MET A 277 25.43 -4.61 2.31
N TYR A 278 25.94 -5.80 2.66
CA TYR A 278 26.19 -6.85 1.67
C TYR A 278 24.93 -7.23 0.89
N GLU A 279 23.79 -7.40 1.56
CA GLU A 279 22.53 -7.80 0.92
C GLU A 279 21.96 -6.71 0.00
N ILE A 280 22.01 -5.44 0.39
CA ILE A 280 21.51 -4.35 -0.45
C ILE A 280 22.40 -4.11 -1.66
N GLU A 281 23.71 -4.18 -1.51
CA GLU A 281 24.66 -4.08 -2.61
C GLU A 281 24.48 -5.23 -3.61
N ARG A 282 24.36 -6.47 -3.11
CA ARG A 282 24.09 -7.65 -3.94
C ARG A 282 22.79 -7.48 -4.73
N TYR A 283 21.70 -7.04 -4.07
CA TYR A 283 20.41 -6.79 -4.72
C TYR A 283 20.54 -5.79 -5.87
N CYS A 284 21.21 -4.68 -5.65
CA CYS A 284 21.46 -3.68 -6.69
C CYS A 284 22.32 -4.24 -7.82
N ASP A 285 23.38 -4.98 -7.48
CA ASP A 285 24.31 -5.57 -8.46
C ASP A 285 23.64 -6.64 -9.31
N ASP A 286 22.77 -7.47 -8.74
CA ASP A 286 22.01 -8.50 -9.49
C ASP A 286 21.11 -7.85 -10.53
N ILE A 287 20.40 -6.76 -10.18
CA ILE A 287 19.59 -6.00 -11.13
C ILE A 287 20.47 -5.38 -12.22
N ARG A 288 21.60 -4.76 -11.88
CA ARG A 288 22.53 -4.13 -12.85
C ARG A 288 23.16 -5.17 -13.78
N LYS A 289 23.62 -6.31 -13.25
CA LYS A 289 24.22 -7.41 -14.04
C LYS A 289 23.23 -8.05 -15.01
N SER A 290 21.94 -8.02 -14.68
CA SER A 290 20.91 -8.53 -15.57
C SER A 290 20.77 -7.72 -16.87
N LYS A 291 21.34 -6.51 -16.93
CA LYS A 291 21.25 -5.56 -18.06
C LYS A 291 19.82 -5.27 -18.50
N ILE A 292 18.84 -5.47 -17.62
CA ILE A 292 17.45 -5.17 -17.91
C ILE A 292 17.24 -3.65 -17.96
N ASP A 293 16.34 -3.21 -18.83
CA ASP A 293 15.78 -1.85 -18.74
C ASP A 293 14.93 -1.74 -17.48
N THR A 294 15.35 -0.92 -16.52
CA THR A 294 14.66 -0.71 -15.25
C THR A 294 13.47 0.26 -15.36
N LYS A 295 13.02 0.55 -16.59
CA LYS A 295 11.80 1.33 -16.79
C LYS A 295 10.63 0.70 -16.06
N GLY A 296 9.84 1.53 -15.40
CA GLY A 296 8.72 1.07 -14.58
C GLY A 296 9.11 0.62 -13.18
N TRP A 297 10.39 0.54 -12.82
CA TRP A 297 10.78 0.16 -11.47
C TRP A 297 10.58 1.29 -10.46
N VAL A 298 9.88 0.97 -9.37
CA VAL A 298 9.79 1.78 -8.15
C VAL A 298 10.46 0.98 -7.04
N CYS A 299 11.62 1.41 -6.61
CA CYS A 299 12.41 0.69 -5.63
C CYS A 299 11.78 0.77 -4.23
N GLY A 300 11.74 -0.34 -3.54
CA GLY A 300 11.21 -0.43 -2.19
C GLY A 300 11.33 -1.83 -1.60
N LEU A 301 10.70 -2.02 -0.46
CA LEU A 301 10.67 -3.31 0.21
C LEU A 301 9.56 -4.22 -0.35
N GLY A 302 9.71 -5.52 -0.16
CA GLY A 302 8.71 -6.52 -0.54
C GLY A 302 7.47 -6.54 0.35
N HIS A 303 7.54 -5.90 1.54
CA HIS A 303 6.42 -5.69 2.45
C HIS A 303 6.63 -4.40 3.25
N GLY A 304 5.69 -4.06 4.13
CA GLY A 304 5.84 -2.93 5.04
C GLY A 304 7.09 -3.04 5.91
N ILE A 305 7.80 -1.93 6.05
CA ILE A 305 9.00 -1.88 6.89
C ILE A 305 8.69 -2.34 8.32
N ASP A 306 9.58 -3.14 8.89
CA ASP A 306 9.42 -3.65 10.25
C ASP A 306 9.66 -2.56 11.30
N LYS A 307 8.93 -2.64 12.43
CA LYS A 307 9.02 -1.67 13.53
C LYS A 307 10.37 -1.61 14.22
N ASP A 308 11.17 -2.67 14.10
CA ASP A 308 12.48 -2.78 14.71
C ASP A 308 13.62 -2.47 13.72
N THR A 309 13.31 -2.00 12.51
CA THR A 309 14.29 -1.57 11.53
C THR A 309 15.06 -0.34 12.03
N PRO A 310 16.41 -0.37 12.07
CA PRO A 310 17.21 0.83 12.40
C PRO A 310 17.01 1.94 11.35
N GLU A 311 16.82 3.18 11.81
CA GLU A 311 16.69 4.35 10.91
C GLU A 311 17.95 4.50 10.03
N GLU A 312 19.12 4.22 10.56
CA GLU A 312 20.37 4.20 9.81
C GLU A 312 20.31 3.28 8.58
N HIS A 313 19.64 2.12 8.68
CA HIS A 313 19.51 1.20 7.54
C HIS A 313 18.63 1.76 6.44
N VAL A 314 17.66 2.62 6.78
CA VAL A 314 16.85 3.31 5.77
C VAL A 314 17.68 4.34 5.00
N HIS A 315 18.50 5.13 5.69
CA HIS A 315 19.46 6.05 5.05
C HIS A 315 20.40 5.31 4.11
N LEU A 316 21.05 4.25 4.63
CA LEU A 316 22.00 3.43 3.86
C LEU A 316 21.34 2.76 2.63
N PHE A 317 20.09 2.29 2.76
CA PHE A 317 19.34 1.73 1.64
C PHE A 317 19.15 2.76 0.52
N ILE A 318 18.64 3.93 0.86
CA ILE A 318 18.35 4.99 -0.11
C ILE A 318 19.63 5.49 -0.77
N GLU A 319 20.68 5.71 0.02
CA GLU A 319 22.00 6.13 -0.48
C GLU A 319 22.60 5.08 -1.43
N THR A 320 22.59 3.80 -1.03
CA THR A 320 23.15 2.71 -1.84
C THR A 320 22.41 2.59 -3.17
N VAL A 321 21.08 2.59 -3.17
CA VAL A 321 20.31 2.51 -4.40
C VAL A 321 20.61 3.72 -5.31
N ARG A 322 20.62 4.93 -4.76
CA ARG A 322 20.92 6.14 -5.55
C ARG A 322 22.31 6.10 -6.17
N ASN A 323 23.32 5.71 -5.39
CA ASN A 323 24.71 5.65 -5.85
C ASN A 323 24.94 4.55 -6.89
N ARG A 324 24.31 3.38 -6.73
CA ARG A 324 24.49 2.25 -7.66
C ARG A 324 23.80 2.45 -9.01
N PHE A 325 22.79 3.33 -9.09
CA PHE A 325 22.02 3.59 -10.32
C PHE A 325 22.21 5.03 -10.87
N SER A 326 23.08 5.85 -10.27
CA SER A 326 23.41 7.20 -10.78
C SER A 326 24.20 7.20 -12.10
#